data_aefa794b5345eda661fa85a33b9c2fc3
#
_entry.id   aefa794b5345eda661fa85a33b9c2fc3
#
_cell.length_a   1.000
_cell.length_b   1.000
_cell.length_c   1.000
_cell.angle_alpha   90.00
_cell.angle_beta   90.00
_cell.angle_gamma   90.00
#
_symmetry.space_group_name_H-M   'P 1'
#
loop_
_entity.id
_entity.type
_entity.pdbx_description
1 polymer ?
#
loop_
_entity_poly.entity_id
_entity_poly.type
_entity_poly.pdbx_seq_one_letter_code
_entity_poly.pdbx_strand_id
1 'polypeptide(L)'
;MEGIWGQVSDVAAALSRDASGRMSGPFHTQIEKLPDKILLRIFSYLQHREICNLAKICKKWRMIAYDTRLWQVVSLRPEWSGLHVNSLESLLALISVRFGPSLRYIELPIELITHTVLHELASKCPNLTHMLLDFSTAMQLHDFNELQAFPTKLRYLCVCLSEVIFMEGFMRKIYNFINGLEVLHLIGTYEKTAEAEEEEVYEVINIHKLKSAIPNLRIVNLYGITFVDDSHIEAFSSNCIQLECLAANFCAKVTGSSLKLLLSRCRKLRCLLLAQTGLLNECLMQVEWDKAQQLQELDLTGTDLSSECLSYVLSNLQNLRYLSAGQLDGFNDSVMRNFMEKGNPRGLVALDLDRSDNISEEMIYRFISRFGQQLRGLILSGIPHITDQIWTSIMPVLSRTKILVMGMAEGCCQKIQQKILVDYLMDCIATNCPEIERLELRWDPDTLRYSDKSQKAVDALRVKCLQLRCLVLSDGQYYESVKANFERADRRTVVRTGTNCRVTNSYLLTDYRELMFNS
;
A
#
# COMPACT_ATOMS: atom_id res chain seq x y z
N MET A 1 -10.36 5.64 21.96
CA MET A 1 -10.30 4.80 23.18
C MET A 1 -11.57 3.99 23.40
N GLU A 2 -12.75 4.53 23.15
CA GLU A 2 -14.02 3.82 23.34
C GLU A 2 -14.21 2.56 22.48
N GLY A 3 -13.73 2.54 21.25
CA GLY A 3 -13.85 1.36 20.37
C GLY A 3 -13.08 0.11 20.80
N ILE A 4 -11.98 0.28 21.53
CA ILE A 4 -11.17 -0.85 22.05
C ILE A 4 -11.84 -1.46 23.28
N TRP A 5 -12.47 -0.66 24.11
CA TRP A 5 -13.20 -1.13 25.28
C TRP A 5 -14.45 -1.94 24.92
N GLY A 6 -15.12 -1.61 23.82
CA GLY A 6 -16.22 -2.41 23.29
C GLY A 6 -15.80 -3.81 22.88
N GLN A 7 -14.68 -3.96 22.15
CA GLN A 7 -14.16 -5.27 21.75
C GLN A 7 -13.70 -6.12 22.94
N VAL A 8 -13.18 -5.49 23.99
CA VAL A 8 -12.80 -6.17 25.24
C VAL A 8 -14.05 -6.66 25.99
N SER A 9 -15.12 -5.85 25.98
CA SER A 9 -16.42 -6.22 26.55
C SER A 9 -17.01 -7.45 25.85
N ASP A 10 -16.94 -7.52 24.52
CA ASP A 10 -17.51 -8.63 23.74
C ASP A 10 -16.72 -9.94 23.91
N VAL A 11 -15.39 -9.86 24.01
CA VAL A 11 -14.56 -11.03 24.35
C VAL A 11 -14.84 -11.50 25.78
N ALA A 12 -15.02 -10.57 26.71
CA ALA A 12 -15.41 -10.91 28.10
C ALA A 12 -16.82 -11.54 28.18
N ALA A 13 -17.77 -11.04 27.39
CA ALA A 13 -19.11 -11.58 27.28
C ALA A 13 -19.13 -12.99 26.62
N ALA A 14 -18.26 -13.24 25.65
CA ALA A 14 -18.10 -14.56 25.04
C ALA A 14 -17.49 -15.60 25.98
N LEU A 15 -16.60 -15.18 26.88
CA LEU A 15 -15.97 -16.03 27.90
C LEU A 15 -16.86 -16.29 29.12
N SER A 16 -17.95 -15.50 29.32
CA SER A 16 -18.86 -15.64 30.45
C SER A 16 -20.01 -16.62 30.23
N ARG A 17 -20.12 -17.27 29.07
CA ARG A 17 -21.11 -18.32 28.82
C ARG A 17 -20.61 -19.65 29.40
N ASP A 18 -21.38 -20.18 30.35
CA ASP A 18 -21.14 -21.52 30.85
C ASP A 18 -21.60 -22.57 29.81
N ALA A 19 -21.22 -23.84 30.04
CA ALA A 19 -21.54 -24.96 29.14
C ALA A 19 -23.06 -25.23 28.98
N SER A 20 -23.93 -24.51 29.72
CA SER A 20 -25.40 -24.67 29.73
C SER A 20 -26.13 -23.56 28.94
N GLY A 21 -25.40 -22.53 28.43
CA GLY A 21 -25.98 -21.47 27.63
C GLY A 21 -26.88 -20.47 28.37
N ARG A 22 -26.96 -20.51 29.70
CA ARG A 22 -27.73 -19.56 30.51
C ARG A 22 -26.89 -18.33 30.82
N MET A 23 -27.44 -17.13 30.55
CA MET A 23 -26.85 -15.87 31.00
C MET A 23 -26.97 -15.78 32.52
N SER A 24 -25.88 -16.02 33.22
CA SER A 24 -25.74 -15.55 34.60
C SER A 24 -25.58 -14.02 34.55
N GLY A 25 -26.23 -13.30 35.51
CA GLY A 25 -26.31 -11.82 35.53
C GLY A 25 -24.98 -11.08 35.36
N PRO A 26 -24.93 -9.74 35.36
CA PRO A 26 -23.80 -8.95 34.90
C PRO A 26 -22.54 -9.26 35.71
N PHE A 27 -21.77 -10.22 35.23
CA PHE A 27 -20.41 -10.45 35.70
C PHE A 27 -19.57 -9.28 35.15
N HIS A 28 -19.31 -8.30 35.96
CA HIS A 28 -18.22 -7.36 35.75
C HIS A 28 -16.91 -8.14 35.81
N THR A 29 -16.52 -8.73 34.71
CA THR A 29 -15.21 -9.38 34.59
C THR A 29 -14.18 -8.26 34.58
N GLN A 30 -13.55 -8.01 35.73
CA GLN A 30 -12.49 -7.02 35.82
C GLN A 30 -11.36 -7.47 34.89
N ILE A 31 -10.95 -6.63 33.96
CA ILE A 31 -9.88 -6.90 32.97
C ILE A 31 -8.60 -7.43 33.64
N GLU A 32 -8.35 -7.02 34.90
CA GLU A 32 -7.22 -7.43 35.71
C GLU A 32 -7.23 -8.95 36.05
N LYS A 33 -8.40 -9.58 36.02
CA LYS A 33 -8.58 -11.01 36.29
C LYS A 33 -8.34 -11.89 35.04
N LEU A 34 -8.20 -11.26 33.87
CA LEU A 34 -7.91 -12.02 32.66
C LEU A 34 -6.55 -12.73 32.75
N PRO A 35 -6.44 -13.95 32.18
CA PRO A 35 -5.16 -14.66 32.08
C PRO A 35 -4.14 -13.85 31.26
N ASP A 36 -2.86 -13.99 31.60
CA ASP A 36 -1.77 -13.24 30.96
C ASP A 36 -1.73 -13.42 29.44
N LYS A 37 -2.05 -14.63 28.94
CA LYS A 37 -2.14 -14.90 27.49
C LYS A 37 -3.20 -14.04 26.80
N ILE A 38 -4.35 -13.82 27.44
CA ILE A 38 -5.44 -13.01 26.92
C ILE A 38 -5.03 -11.53 26.94
N LEU A 39 -4.47 -11.06 28.06
CA LEU A 39 -3.96 -9.68 28.17
C LEU A 39 -2.86 -9.40 27.16
N LEU A 40 -1.94 -10.34 26.95
CA LEU A 40 -0.90 -10.23 25.93
C LEU A 40 -1.50 -10.10 24.51
N ARG A 41 -2.54 -10.90 24.21
CA ARG A 41 -3.26 -10.81 22.95
C ARG A 41 -3.97 -9.48 22.78
N ILE A 42 -4.56 -8.94 23.85
CA ILE A 42 -5.15 -7.59 23.85
C ILE A 42 -4.08 -6.54 23.57
N PHE A 43 -2.95 -6.62 24.30
CA PHE A 43 -1.86 -5.66 24.14
C PHE A 43 -1.23 -5.70 22.74
N SER A 44 -1.25 -6.86 22.07
CA SER A 44 -0.73 -6.97 20.69
C SER A 44 -1.53 -6.18 19.64
N TYR A 45 -2.71 -5.67 19.97
CA TYR A 45 -3.50 -4.77 19.11
C TYR A 45 -3.27 -3.29 19.39
N LEU A 46 -2.48 -2.96 20.42
CA LEU A 46 -2.22 -1.59 20.84
C LEU A 46 -0.93 -1.06 20.21
N GLN A 47 -0.87 0.26 20.05
CA GLN A 47 0.36 0.93 19.66
C GLN A 47 1.38 0.90 20.81
N HIS A 48 2.68 0.92 20.49
CA HIS A 48 3.74 0.88 21.51
C HIS A 48 3.64 2.01 22.55
N ARG A 49 3.18 3.20 22.15
CA ARG A 49 2.90 4.31 23.07
C ARG A 49 1.85 3.95 24.11
N GLU A 50 0.81 3.26 23.70
CA GLU A 50 -0.27 2.80 24.58
C GLU A 50 0.25 1.69 25.51
N ILE A 51 1.01 0.74 24.97
CA ILE A 51 1.67 -0.32 25.76
C ILE A 51 2.55 0.28 26.85
N CYS A 52 3.34 1.31 26.53
CA CYS A 52 4.16 2.04 27.51
C CYS A 52 3.31 2.71 28.61
N ASN A 53 2.13 3.23 28.26
CA ASN A 53 1.23 3.81 29.25
C ASN A 53 0.57 2.74 30.13
N LEU A 54 0.18 1.60 29.55
CA LEU A 54 -0.35 0.48 30.31
C LEU A 54 0.67 -0.10 31.29
N ALA A 55 1.95 -0.06 30.97
CA ALA A 55 3.02 -0.50 31.87
C ALA A 55 3.12 0.30 33.18
N LYS A 56 2.49 1.50 33.24
CA LYS A 56 2.46 2.37 34.42
C LYS A 56 1.31 2.05 35.38
N ILE A 57 0.31 1.28 34.94
CA ILE A 57 -0.94 1.06 35.68
C ILE A 57 -0.73 0.12 36.88
N CYS A 58 -0.16 -1.08 36.64
CA CYS A 58 0.08 -2.04 37.71
C CYS A 58 1.27 -2.97 37.38
N LYS A 59 1.76 -3.71 38.39
CA LYS A 59 2.87 -4.65 38.22
C LYS A 59 2.59 -5.75 37.20
N LYS A 60 1.37 -6.33 37.20
CA LYS A 60 0.97 -7.37 36.26
C LYS A 60 1.03 -6.85 34.81
N TRP A 61 0.42 -5.70 34.54
CA TRP A 61 0.41 -5.10 33.20
C TRP A 61 1.80 -4.68 32.74
N ARG A 62 2.64 -4.21 33.68
CA ARG A 62 4.04 -3.92 33.37
C ARG A 62 4.79 -5.17 32.90
N MET A 63 4.60 -6.32 33.57
CA MET A 63 5.22 -7.59 33.16
C MET A 63 4.78 -7.99 31.75
N ILE A 64 3.49 -7.86 31.46
CA ILE A 64 2.94 -8.17 30.13
C ILE A 64 3.44 -7.19 29.07
N ALA A 65 3.43 -5.88 29.36
CA ALA A 65 3.94 -4.85 28.45
C ALA A 65 5.43 -5.05 28.11
N TYR A 66 6.17 -5.74 29.00
CA TYR A 66 7.58 -6.05 28.83
C TYR A 66 7.84 -7.36 28.10
N ASP A 67 6.78 -8.11 27.73
CA ASP A 67 6.92 -9.33 26.97
C ASP A 67 7.50 -9.02 25.58
N THR A 68 8.59 -9.68 25.26
CA THR A 68 9.35 -9.43 24.03
C THR A 68 8.55 -9.67 22.75
N ARG A 69 7.48 -10.48 22.82
CA ARG A 69 6.56 -10.71 21.69
C ARG A 69 5.82 -9.46 21.22
N LEU A 70 5.65 -8.47 22.08
CA LEU A 70 5.06 -7.17 21.74
C LEU A 70 6.05 -6.24 21.02
N TRP A 71 7.35 -6.55 21.02
CA TRP A 71 8.44 -5.71 20.52
C TRP A 71 9.14 -6.31 19.30
N GLN A 72 8.46 -7.18 18.57
CA GLN A 72 9.01 -7.77 17.34
C GLN A 72 9.02 -6.80 16.17
N VAL A 73 8.07 -5.86 16.12
CA VAL A 73 7.89 -4.87 15.08
C VAL A 73 7.83 -3.51 15.75
N VAL A 74 8.82 -2.68 15.57
CA VAL A 74 8.94 -1.38 16.27
C VAL A 74 9.14 -0.26 15.25
N SER A 75 8.28 0.76 15.30
CA SER A 75 8.50 2.03 14.62
C SER A 75 8.92 3.08 15.63
N LEU A 76 10.02 3.78 15.34
CA LEU A 76 10.51 4.91 16.12
C LEU A 76 10.29 6.25 15.40
N ARG A 77 9.39 6.28 14.42
CA ARG A 77 9.02 7.47 13.65
C ARG A 77 7.73 8.07 14.22
N PRO A 78 7.80 9.14 15.05
CA PRO A 78 6.63 9.70 15.74
C PRO A 78 5.55 10.23 14.78
N GLU A 79 5.95 10.77 13.64
CA GLU A 79 5.08 11.29 12.60
C GLU A 79 4.19 10.20 11.97
N TRP A 80 4.65 8.97 12.03
CA TRP A 80 3.93 7.78 11.54
C TRP A 80 3.35 6.92 12.68
N SER A 81 2.98 7.56 13.79
CA SER A 81 2.45 6.89 15.00
C SER A 81 3.46 5.99 15.72
N GLY A 82 4.74 6.11 15.44
CA GLY A 82 5.80 5.39 16.11
C GLY A 82 6.07 5.87 17.54
N LEU A 83 6.89 5.12 18.26
CA LEU A 83 7.32 5.46 19.61
C LEU A 83 8.33 6.61 19.56
N HIS A 84 8.04 7.71 20.25
CA HIS A 84 8.99 8.80 20.41
C HIS A 84 10.04 8.45 21.47
N VAL A 85 11.31 8.52 21.09
CA VAL A 85 12.46 8.29 21.97
C VAL A 85 13.30 9.55 22.04
N ASN A 86 13.42 10.13 23.23
CA ASN A 86 13.98 11.48 23.43
C ASN A 86 15.52 11.52 23.44
N SER A 87 16.19 10.38 23.59
CA SER A 87 17.66 10.34 23.65
C SER A 87 18.23 9.02 23.13
N LEU A 88 19.47 9.10 22.67
CA LEU A 88 20.22 7.94 22.20
C LEU A 88 20.38 6.88 23.31
N GLU A 89 20.67 7.31 24.54
CA GLU A 89 20.82 6.40 25.70
C GLU A 89 19.55 5.63 25.98
N SER A 90 18.37 6.30 25.84
CA SER A 90 17.08 5.65 26.01
C SER A 90 16.85 4.57 24.94
N LEU A 91 17.26 4.84 23.69
CA LEU A 91 17.19 3.85 22.63
C LEU A 91 18.12 2.66 22.89
N LEU A 92 19.36 2.90 23.25
CA LEU A 92 20.33 1.85 23.56
C LEU A 92 19.85 0.96 24.72
N ALA A 93 19.23 1.56 25.74
CA ALA A 93 18.58 0.82 26.83
C ALA A 93 17.40 -0.03 26.32
N LEU A 94 16.56 0.50 25.44
CA LEU A 94 15.45 -0.26 24.83
C LEU A 94 15.97 -1.43 23.99
N ILE A 95 17.00 -1.23 23.19
CA ILE A 95 17.62 -2.30 22.39
C ILE A 95 18.11 -3.42 23.32
N SER A 96 18.83 -3.08 24.39
CA SER A 96 19.40 -4.06 25.31
C SER A 96 18.37 -4.78 26.17
N VAL A 97 17.31 -4.10 26.61
CA VAL A 97 16.37 -4.62 27.62
C VAL A 97 15.07 -5.14 27.02
N ARG A 98 14.60 -4.56 25.89
CA ARG A 98 13.27 -4.85 25.31
C ARG A 98 13.35 -5.55 23.96
N PHE A 99 14.12 -5.01 23.05
CA PHE A 99 14.14 -5.50 21.68
C PHE A 99 14.89 -6.83 21.61
N GLY A 100 16.15 -6.84 22.00
CA GLY A 100 17.00 -8.04 22.06
C GLY A 100 16.77 -9.00 20.90
N PRO A 101 16.79 -10.31 21.18
CA PRO A 101 16.64 -11.33 20.14
C PRO A 101 15.25 -11.41 19.51
N SER A 102 14.25 -10.70 20.05
CA SER A 102 12.87 -10.77 19.54
C SER A 102 12.58 -9.81 18.41
N LEU A 103 13.37 -8.75 18.26
CA LEU A 103 13.18 -7.73 17.23
C LEU A 103 13.39 -8.32 15.85
N ARG A 104 12.41 -8.11 14.96
CA ARG A 104 12.43 -8.54 13.56
C ARG A 104 12.35 -7.37 12.58
N TYR A 105 11.67 -6.29 12.97
CA TYR A 105 11.48 -5.10 12.17
C TYR A 105 11.71 -3.84 12.99
N ILE A 106 12.45 -2.88 12.43
CA ILE A 106 12.65 -1.57 13.04
C ILE A 106 12.57 -0.45 11.99
N GLU A 107 11.95 0.68 12.36
CA GLU A 107 12.00 1.94 11.62
C GLU A 107 12.75 2.99 12.45
N LEU A 108 13.76 3.60 11.84
CA LEU A 108 14.60 4.62 12.47
C LEU A 108 14.46 5.95 11.74
N PRO A 109 14.10 7.04 12.44
CA PRO A 109 14.23 8.40 11.92
C PRO A 109 15.70 8.83 11.94
N ILE A 110 16.04 9.89 11.19
CA ILE A 110 17.43 10.35 10.98
C ILE A 110 18.19 10.55 12.27
N GLU A 111 17.58 11.10 13.30
CA GLU A 111 18.21 11.44 14.58
C GLU A 111 18.75 10.19 15.31
N LEU A 112 18.17 9.04 15.01
CA LEU A 112 18.53 7.76 15.63
C LEU A 112 19.40 6.87 14.72
N ILE A 113 19.68 7.29 13.48
CA ILE A 113 20.55 6.56 12.56
C ILE A 113 21.99 6.96 12.82
N THR A 114 22.62 6.34 13.81
CA THR A 114 24.02 6.55 14.17
C THR A 114 24.82 5.26 14.11
N HIS A 115 26.15 5.35 13.97
CA HIS A 115 27.02 4.17 13.98
C HIS A 115 26.83 3.33 15.25
N THR A 116 26.63 3.97 16.41
CA THR A 116 26.41 3.30 17.69
C THR A 116 25.12 2.49 17.71
N VAL A 117 24.00 3.08 17.25
CA VAL A 117 22.70 2.38 17.19
C VAL A 117 22.77 1.19 16.25
N LEU A 118 23.36 1.37 15.07
CA LEU A 118 23.46 0.31 14.07
C LEU A 118 24.35 -0.84 14.58
N HIS A 119 25.43 -0.54 15.31
CA HIS A 119 26.28 -1.52 15.96
C HIS A 119 25.53 -2.29 17.06
N GLU A 120 24.78 -1.61 17.93
CA GLU A 120 23.98 -2.26 18.98
C GLU A 120 22.88 -3.15 18.40
N LEU A 121 22.19 -2.71 17.34
CA LEU A 121 21.23 -3.54 16.64
C LEU A 121 21.87 -4.79 16.03
N ALA A 122 23.05 -4.64 15.42
CA ALA A 122 23.80 -5.77 14.87
C ALA A 122 24.19 -6.81 15.93
N SER A 123 24.59 -6.34 17.12
CA SER A 123 25.09 -7.20 18.21
C SER A 123 23.96 -7.81 19.06
N LYS A 124 22.90 -7.05 19.34
CA LYS A 124 21.84 -7.44 20.29
C LYS A 124 20.61 -8.02 19.63
N CYS A 125 20.36 -7.74 18.34
CA CYS A 125 19.15 -8.15 17.64
C CYS A 125 19.46 -9.14 16.50
N PRO A 126 19.86 -10.39 16.80
CA PRO A 126 20.31 -11.38 15.81
C PRO A 126 19.19 -11.88 14.87
N ASN A 127 17.94 -11.56 15.17
CA ASN A 127 16.76 -11.93 14.37
C ASN A 127 16.18 -10.73 13.58
N LEU A 128 16.88 -9.60 13.56
CA LEU A 128 16.48 -8.44 12.80
C LEU A 128 16.63 -8.73 11.29
N THR A 129 15.50 -8.77 10.61
CA THR A 129 15.40 -9.12 9.18
C THR A 129 14.88 -7.98 8.33
N HIS A 130 14.25 -6.98 8.94
CA HIS A 130 13.63 -5.84 8.24
C HIS A 130 14.07 -4.54 8.89
N MET A 131 14.48 -3.58 8.06
CA MET A 131 14.89 -2.26 8.54
C MET A 131 14.40 -1.17 7.60
N LEU A 132 13.88 -0.09 8.17
CA LEU A 132 13.62 1.16 7.48
C LEU A 132 14.51 2.25 8.07
N LEU A 133 15.24 2.93 7.22
CA LEU A 133 16.09 4.08 7.53
C LEU A 133 15.52 5.32 6.85
N ASP A 134 15.07 6.27 7.64
CA ASP A 134 14.43 7.49 7.13
C ASP A 134 15.39 8.66 7.14
N PHE A 135 15.91 8.98 5.96
CA PHE A 135 16.76 10.17 5.74
C PHE A 135 16.00 11.30 5.05
N SER A 136 14.69 11.19 4.84
CA SER A 136 13.92 12.14 4.02
C SER A 136 13.99 13.59 4.53
N THR A 137 14.09 13.79 5.83
CA THR A 137 14.20 15.12 6.47
C THR A 137 15.64 15.52 6.79
N ALA A 138 16.63 14.71 6.40
CA ALA A 138 18.01 14.95 6.75
C ALA A 138 18.60 16.14 5.96
N MET A 139 19.24 17.06 6.67
CA MET A 139 20.00 18.16 6.09
C MET A 139 21.51 17.88 6.08
N GLN A 140 21.95 16.92 6.89
CA GLN A 140 23.33 16.43 6.94
C GLN A 140 23.36 15.01 7.47
N LEU A 141 24.35 14.22 7.06
CA LEU A 141 24.58 12.88 7.62
C LEU A 141 25.40 12.93 8.89
N HIS A 142 25.15 12.00 9.80
CA HIS A 142 26.09 11.66 10.85
C HIS A 142 27.38 11.08 10.28
N ASP A 143 28.47 11.14 11.03
CA ASP A 143 29.71 10.48 10.65
C ASP A 143 29.58 8.96 10.81
N PHE A 144 29.75 8.24 9.72
CA PHE A 144 29.72 6.78 9.70
C PHE A 144 31.12 6.16 9.53
N ASN A 145 32.19 6.92 9.70
CA ASN A 145 33.55 6.41 9.55
C ASN A 145 33.84 5.24 10.51
N GLU A 146 33.26 5.27 11.70
CA GLU A 146 33.40 4.23 12.72
C GLU A 146 32.38 3.08 12.58
N LEU A 147 31.53 3.07 11.54
CA LEU A 147 30.58 1.98 11.32
C LEU A 147 31.32 0.71 10.88
N GLN A 148 31.47 -0.24 11.81
CA GLN A 148 32.16 -1.52 11.62
C GLN A 148 31.22 -2.71 11.60
N ALA A 149 29.97 -2.55 12.07
CA ALA A 149 28.98 -3.61 12.11
C ALA A 149 27.60 -3.08 11.70
N PHE A 150 26.88 -3.93 10.98
CA PHE A 150 25.53 -3.69 10.52
C PHE A 150 24.76 -5.02 10.56
N PRO A 151 23.42 -5.05 10.76
CA PRO A 151 22.67 -6.30 10.79
C PRO A 151 22.83 -7.12 9.52
N THR A 152 23.37 -8.34 9.64
CA THR A 152 23.72 -9.20 8.48
C THR A 152 22.61 -10.11 8.01
N LYS A 153 21.53 -10.27 8.80
CA LYS A 153 20.38 -11.11 8.45
C LYS A 153 19.26 -10.33 7.78
N LEU A 154 19.53 -9.10 7.36
CA LEU A 154 18.53 -8.30 6.66
C LEU A 154 18.14 -8.96 5.35
N ARG A 155 16.84 -9.09 5.15
CA ARG A 155 16.18 -9.49 3.91
C ARG A 155 15.42 -8.33 3.27
N TYR A 156 14.99 -7.37 4.07
CA TYR A 156 14.25 -6.20 3.67
C TYR A 156 14.96 -4.95 4.17
N LEU A 157 15.27 -4.04 3.25
CA LEU A 157 15.79 -2.71 3.56
C LEU A 157 14.99 -1.66 2.82
N CYS A 158 14.46 -0.69 3.56
CA CYS A 158 13.87 0.51 3.01
C CYS A 158 14.72 1.71 3.41
N VAL A 159 15.08 2.54 2.45
CA VAL A 159 15.80 3.79 2.66
C VAL A 159 14.98 4.93 2.05
N CYS A 160 14.45 5.81 2.90
CA CYS A 160 13.85 7.05 2.44
C CYS A 160 14.98 8.06 2.23
N LEU A 161 15.12 8.53 0.99
CA LEU A 161 16.23 9.39 0.57
C LEU A 161 15.91 10.86 0.83
N SER A 162 16.93 11.63 1.11
CA SER A 162 16.91 13.08 1.01
C SER A 162 17.52 13.48 -0.34
N GLU A 163 16.97 14.48 -1.02
CA GLU A 163 17.46 14.96 -2.31
C GLU A 163 18.76 15.74 -2.20
N VAL A 164 19.04 16.28 -1.00
CA VAL A 164 20.18 17.16 -0.75
C VAL A 164 21.41 16.46 -0.16
N ILE A 165 21.31 15.17 0.13
CA ILE A 165 22.39 14.46 0.85
C ILE A 165 22.98 13.32 0.02
N PHE A 166 24.28 13.39 -0.20
CA PHE A 166 25.05 12.30 -0.79
C PHE A 166 25.23 11.13 0.19
N MET A 167 24.59 10.01 -0.10
CA MET A 167 24.58 8.84 0.79
C MET A 167 25.69 7.82 0.50
N GLU A 168 26.53 8.05 -0.50
CA GLU A 168 27.57 7.10 -0.90
C GLU A 168 28.52 6.76 0.27
N GLY A 169 28.82 7.71 1.14
CA GLY A 169 29.65 7.48 2.33
C GLY A 169 29.06 6.43 3.27
N PHE A 170 27.77 6.52 3.55
CA PHE A 170 27.02 5.54 4.35
C PHE A 170 26.88 4.22 3.62
N MET A 171 26.41 4.24 2.36
CA MET A 171 26.16 3.05 1.57
C MET A 171 27.42 2.17 1.42
N ARG A 172 28.58 2.76 1.19
CA ARG A 172 29.86 2.05 1.10
C ARG A 172 30.16 1.25 2.36
N LYS A 173 29.75 1.74 3.53
CA LYS A 173 29.98 1.05 4.80
C LYS A 173 29.09 -0.18 4.98
N ILE A 174 27.91 -0.20 4.36
CA ILE A 174 26.93 -1.28 4.55
C ILE A 174 26.94 -2.32 3.42
N TYR A 175 27.56 -2.07 2.27
CA TYR A 175 27.52 -3.01 1.12
C TYR A 175 27.91 -4.45 1.48
N ASN A 176 28.89 -4.65 2.32
CA ASN A 176 29.34 -5.98 2.72
C ASN A 176 28.37 -6.73 3.64
N PHE A 177 27.40 -6.05 4.21
CA PHE A 177 26.46 -6.61 5.19
C PHE A 177 25.10 -6.94 4.59
N ILE A 178 24.77 -6.39 3.40
CA ILE A 178 23.43 -6.46 2.81
C ILE A 178 23.31 -7.49 1.67
N ASN A 179 24.25 -8.39 1.52
CA ASN A 179 24.26 -9.41 0.45
C ASN A 179 23.09 -10.40 0.52
N GLY A 180 22.45 -10.54 1.68
CA GLY A 180 21.27 -11.36 1.89
C GLY A 180 19.92 -10.69 1.55
N LEU A 181 19.93 -9.43 1.06
CA LEU A 181 18.70 -8.72 0.75
C LEU A 181 17.91 -9.40 -0.38
N GLU A 182 16.62 -9.53 -0.12
CA GLU A 182 15.61 -9.97 -1.09
C GLU A 182 14.72 -8.81 -1.54
N VAL A 183 14.54 -7.78 -0.69
CA VAL A 183 13.67 -6.62 -0.94
C VAL A 183 14.42 -5.33 -0.64
N LEU A 184 14.47 -4.45 -1.63
CA LEU A 184 15.02 -3.10 -1.50
C LEU A 184 13.98 -2.07 -1.90
N HIS A 185 13.70 -1.15 -0.99
CA HIS A 185 12.95 0.07 -1.28
C HIS A 185 13.88 1.27 -1.14
N LEU A 186 14.04 2.02 -2.20
CA LEU A 186 14.63 3.35 -2.22
C LEU A 186 13.49 4.32 -2.53
N ILE A 187 13.15 5.17 -1.58
CA ILE A 187 12.01 6.06 -1.68
C ILE A 187 12.51 7.50 -1.75
N GLY A 188 12.30 8.15 -2.87
CA GLY A 188 12.60 9.57 -3.05
C GLY A 188 11.49 10.46 -2.49
N THR A 189 11.74 11.77 -2.51
CA THR A 189 10.83 12.81 -2.04
C THR A 189 10.15 13.51 -3.21
N TYR A 190 9.68 12.77 -4.21
CA TYR A 190 9.04 13.36 -5.37
C TYR A 190 7.92 14.33 -4.96
N GLU A 191 8.21 15.62 -5.05
CA GLU A 191 7.22 16.69 -5.05
C GLU A 191 7.05 17.17 -6.50
N LYS A 192 5.83 17.09 -7.02
CA LYS A 192 5.49 17.66 -8.31
C LYS A 192 5.44 19.19 -8.15
N THR A 193 6.60 19.84 -8.25
CA THR A 193 6.66 21.29 -8.33
C THR A 193 6.13 21.72 -9.70
N ALA A 194 5.15 22.60 -9.71
CA ALA A 194 4.52 23.12 -10.94
C ALA A 194 5.47 23.99 -11.81
N GLU A 195 6.61 24.36 -11.27
CA GLU A 195 7.62 25.22 -11.86
C GLU A 195 9.01 24.64 -11.53
N ALA A 196 9.35 23.49 -12.12
CA ALA A 196 10.72 23.02 -12.07
C ALA A 196 11.55 23.83 -13.09
N GLU A 197 12.25 24.88 -12.63
CA GLU A 197 13.50 25.28 -13.26
C GLU A 197 14.39 24.03 -13.32
N GLU A 198 15.20 23.89 -14.37
CA GLU A 198 16.11 22.74 -14.55
C GLU A 198 17.10 22.67 -13.38
N GLU A 199 16.66 22.16 -12.22
CA GLU A 199 17.55 21.90 -11.11
C GLU A 199 18.47 20.75 -11.48
N GLU A 200 19.78 20.92 -11.20
CA GLU A 200 20.76 19.85 -11.38
C GLU A 200 20.39 18.65 -10.50
N VAL A 201 19.98 17.57 -11.15
CA VAL A 201 19.59 16.33 -10.46
C VAL A 201 20.82 15.50 -10.14
N TYR A 202 21.13 15.34 -8.86
CA TYR A 202 22.30 14.61 -8.39
C TYR A 202 21.98 13.15 -8.05
N GLU A 203 22.88 12.23 -8.42
CA GLU A 203 22.82 10.83 -8.01
C GLU A 203 23.28 10.70 -6.55
N VAL A 204 22.33 10.72 -5.62
CA VAL A 204 22.61 10.65 -4.16
C VAL A 204 23.08 9.28 -3.69
N ILE A 205 22.79 8.22 -4.45
CA ILE A 205 23.24 6.83 -4.23
C ILE A 205 23.73 6.26 -5.54
N ASN A 206 24.91 5.64 -5.53
CA ASN A 206 25.43 4.94 -6.71
C ASN A 206 24.79 3.57 -6.86
N ILE A 207 23.74 3.49 -7.68
CA ILE A 207 23.00 2.24 -7.95
C ILE A 207 23.90 1.20 -8.65
N HIS A 208 24.83 1.61 -9.51
CA HIS A 208 25.73 0.69 -10.21
C HIS A 208 26.69 -0.04 -9.26
N LYS A 209 27.04 0.56 -8.12
CA LYS A 209 27.78 -0.12 -7.05
C LYS A 209 26.87 -0.96 -6.17
N LEU A 210 25.71 -0.43 -5.80
CA LEU A 210 24.72 -1.08 -4.94
C LEU A 210 24.30 -2.44 -5.52
N LYS A 211 24.00 -2.54 -6.83
CA LYS A 211 23.57 -3.78 -7.47
C LYS A 211 24.50 -4.96 -7.21
N SER A 212 25.80 -4.70 -7.15
CA SER A 212 26.81 -5.76 -6.97
C SER A 212 26.79 -6.33 -5.55
N ALA A 213 26.31 -5.57 -4.58
CA ALA A 213 26.20 -5.99 -3.19
C ALA A 213 24.96 -6.85 -2.89
N ILE A 214 23.95 -6.85 -3.79
CA ILE A 214 22.62 -7.45 -3.55
C ILE A 214 22.15 -8.39 -4.66
N PRO A 215 22.88 -9.44 -5.00
CA PRO A 215 22.58 -10.32 -6.14
C PRO A 215 21.29 -11.14 -5.98
N ASN A 216 20.81 -11.32 -4.74
CA ASN A 216 19.63 -12.14 -4.40
C ASN A 216 18.32 -11.36 -4.43
N LEU A 217 18.34 -10.14 -4.94
CA LEU A 217 17.20 -9.25 -4.91
C LEU A 217 16.03 -9.79 -5.75
N ARG A 218 14.84 -9.79 -5.15
CA ARG A 218 13.58 -10.22 -5.75
C ARG A 218 12.64 -9.03 -5.99
N ILE A 219 12.69 -8.03 -5.12
CA ILE A 219 11.86 -6.83 -5.23
C ILE A 219 12.75 -5.60 -5.16
N VAL A 220 12.63 -4.73 -6.16
CA VAL A 220 13.20 -3.38 -6.20
C VAL A 220 12.07 -2.37 -6.32
N ASN A 221 12.04 -1.39 -5.44
CA ASN A 221 11.17 -0.24 -5.55
C ASN A 221 12.00 1.04 -5.50
N LEU A 222 11.91 1.83 -6.56
CA LEU A 222 12.67 3.08 -6.78
C LEU A 222 11.71 4.30 -6.81
N TYR A 223 10.66 4.27 -6.02
CA TYR A 223 9.60 5.26 -6.03
C TYR A 223 10.10 6.70 -5.86
N GLY A 224 9.75 7.57 -6.81
CA GLY A 224 9.94 9.02 -6.68
C GLY A 224 11.40 9.49 -6.73
N ILE A 225 12.32 8.72 -7.31
CA ILE A 225 13.72 9.08 -7.40
C ILE A 225 14.01 9.78 -8.72
N THR A 226 14.30 11.06 -8.67
CA THR A 226 14.42 11.95 -9.82
C THR A 226 15.62 11.66 -10.74
N PHE A 227 16.70 11.08 -10.19
CA PHE A 227 17.90 10.74 -10.97
C PHE A 227 17.81 9.36 -11.65
N VAL A 228 16.85 8.51 -11.28
CA VAL A 228 16.73 7.15 -11.83
C VAL A 228 16.30 7.19 -13.29
N ASP A 229 17.05 6.51 -14.14
CA ASP A 229 16.83 6.33 -15.57
C ASP A 229 16.96 4.85 -15.99
N ASP A 230 16.91 4.59 -17.30
CA ASP A 230 17.01 3.23 -17.87
C ASP A 230 18.34 2.53 -17.58
N SER A 231 19.44 3.27 -17.43
CA SER A 231 20.75 2.68 -17.09
C SER A 231 20.75 2.03 -15.72
N HIS A 232 20.03 2.61 -14.77
CA HIS A 232 19.84 2.08 -13.42
C HIS A 232 18.98 0.81 -13.42
N ILE A 233 17.92 0.77 -14.23
CA ILE A 233 17.08 -0.43 -14.41
C ILE A 233 17.88 -1.54 -15.08
N GLU A 234 18.66 -1.22 -16.11
CA GLU A 234 19.56 -2.17 -16.75
C GLU A 234 20.61 -2.69 -15.75
N ALA A 235 21.13 -1.83 -14.89
CA ALA A 235 22.07 -2.20 -13.86
C ALA A 235 21.49 -3.28 -12.93
N PHE A 236 20.26 -3.11 -12.41
CA PHE A 236 19.60 -4.13 -11.60
C PHE A 236 19.37 -5.41 -12.40
N SER A 237 18.84 -5.33 -13.62
CA SER A 237 18.55 -6.50 -14.45
C SER A 237 19.78 -7.33 -14.78
N SER A 238 20.95 -6.71 -14.89
CA SER A 238 22.21 -7.40 -15.22
C SER A 238 22.74 -8.25 -14.07
N ASN A 239 22.39 -7.94 -12.83
CA ASN A 239 22.92 -8.62 -11.64
C ASN A 239 21.85 -9.39 -10.85
N CYS A 240 20.61 -8.89 -10.81
CA CYS A 240 19.52 -9.42 -10.00
C CYS A 240 18.55 -10.26 -10.86
N ILE A 241 19.02 -11.37 -11.41
CA ILE A 241 18.25 -12.24 -12.33
C ILE A 241 17.05 -12.93 -11.66
N GLN A 242 16.96 -12.91 -10.32
CA GLN A 242 15.85 -13.45 -9.55
C GLN A 242 14.71 -12.45 -9.35
N LEU A 243 14.80 -11.29 -9.99
CA LEU A 243 13.83 -10.21 -9.81
C LEU A 243 12.41 -10.64 -10.18
N GLU A 244 11.48 -10.44 -9.24
CA GLU A 244 10.06 -10.74 -9.38
C GLU A 244 9.22 -9.47 -9.51
N CYS A 245 9.68 -8.36 -8.92
CA CYS A 245 9.00 -7.07 -8.96
C CYS A 245 10.00 -5.94 -9.18
N LEU A 246 9.72 -5.08 -10.16
CA LEU A 246 10.35 -3.78 -10.35
C LEU A 246 9.29 -2.69 -10.31
N ALA A 247 9.47 -1.72 -9.42
CA ALA A 247 8.68 -0.51 -9.35
C ALA A 247 9.60 0.71 -9.53
N ALA A 248 9.29 1.56 -10.50
CA ALA A 248 9.97 2.83 -10.76
C ALA A 248 8.96 3.97 -10.93
N ASN A 249 7.87 3.91 -10.14
CA ASN A 249 6.83 4.93 -10.19
C ASN A 249 7.39 6.31 -9.86
N PHE A 250 6.99 7.32 -10.61
CA PHE A 250 7.44 8.71 -10.49
C PHE A 250 8.94 8.92 -10.80
N CYS A 251 9.55 8.03 -11.57
CA CYS A 251 10.90 8.20 -12.12
C CYS A 251 10.80 8.74 -13.55
N ALA A 252 10.69 10.05 -13.71
CA ALA A 252 10.40 10.70 -15.00
C ALA A 252 11.44 10.44 -16.10
N LYS A 253 12.69 10.11 -15.75
CA LYS A 253 13.77 9.81 -16.70
C LYS A 253 13.76 8.37 -17.24
N VAL A 254 12.86 7.52 -16.73
CA VAL A 254 12.70 6.14 -17.24
C VAL A 254 11.88 6.17 -18.52
N THR A 255 12.52 5.87 -19.65
CA THR A 255 11.91 5.90 -20.99
C THR A 255 11.42 4.54 -21.47
N GLY A 256 11.84 3.47 -20.81
CA GLY A 256 11.52 2.08 -21.17
C GLY A 256 12.52 1.42 -22.12
N SER A 257 13.62 2.09 -22.49
CA SER A 257 14.65 1.53 -23.38
C SER A 257 15.33 0.28 -22.79
N SER A 258 15.38 0.18 -21.48
CA SER A 258 15.92 -0.98 -20.74
C SER A 258 14.97 -2.17 -20.63
N LEU A 259 13.66 -2.01 -20.89
CA LEU A 259 12.63 -3.03 -20.62
C LEU A 259 12.85 -4.32 -21.42
N LYS A 260 13.31 -4.21 -22.67
CA LYS A 260 13.62 -5.39 -23.48
C LYS A 260 14.69 -6.26 -22.82
N LEU A 261 15.74 -5.66 -22.30
CA LEU A 261 16.80 -6.37 -21.58
C LEU A 261 16.31 -6.89 -20.22
N LEU A 262 15.56 -6.08 -19.48
CA LEU A 262 14.97 -6.46 -18.21
C LEU A 262 14.15 -7.75 -18.34
N LEU A 263 13.18 -7.80 -19.26
CA LEU A 263 12.31 -8.95 -19.46
C LEU A 263 13.04 -10.18 -20.00
N SER A 264 14.10 -9.98 -20.78
CA SER A 264 14.93 -11.10 -21.29
C SER A 264 15.79 -11.74 -20.21
N ARG A 265 16.31 -10.95 -19.26
CA ARG A 265 17.19 -11.38 -18.16
C ARG A 265 16.40 -11.88 -16.95
N CYS A 266 15.41 -11.10 -16.52
CA CYS A 266 14.61 -11.36 -15.30
C CYS A 266 13.34 -12.17 -15.61
N ARG A 267 13.51 -13.44 -15.96
CA ARG A 267 12.40 -14.32 -16.39
C ARG A 267 11.37 -14.64 -15.31
N LYS A 268 11.63 -14.26 -14.05
CA LYS A 268 10.70 -14.41 -12.94
C LYS A 268 9.87 -13.14 -12.69
N LEU A 269 10.05 -12.09 -13.50
CA LEU A 269 9.38 -10.82 -13.31
C LEU A 269 7.87 -10.99 -13.46
N ARG A 270 7.15 -10.70 -12.37
CA ARG A 270 5.70 -10.84 -12.26
C ARG A 270 5.00 -9.49 -12.13
N CYS A 271 5.72 -8.47 -11.69
CA CYS A 271 5.19 -7.16 -11.40
C CYS A 271 6.10 -6.07 -11.99
N LEU A 272 5.52 -5.17 -12.77
CA LEU A 272 6.20 -4.03 -13.38
C LEU A 272 5.35 -2.77 -13.17
N LEU A 273 5.84 -1.85 -12.33
CA LEU A 273 5.15 -0.63 -11.97
C LEU A 273 5.92 0.58 -12.49
N LEU A 274 5.32 1.28 -13.44
CA LEU A 274 5.93 2.38 -14.18
C LEU A 274 5.01 3.62 -14.23
N ALA A 275 4.17 3.81 -13.19
CA ALA A 275 3.27 4.95 -13.15
C ALA A 275 4.05 6.28 -13.12
N GLN A 276 3.56 7.26 -13.87
CA GLN A 276 4.14 8.62 -13.93
C GLN A 276 5.62 8.62 -14.33
N THR A 277 6.00 7.78 -15.29
CA THR A 277 7.34 7.73 -15.90
C THR A 277 7.33 8.32 -17.31
N GLY A 278 8.51 8.61 -17.85
CA GLY A 278 8.68 9.17 -19.18
C GLY A 278 8.69 8.14 -20.32
N LEU A 279 7.86 7.09 -20.24
CA LEU A 279 7.84 6.01 -21.23
C LEU A 279 7.63 6.50 -22.66
N LEU A 280 8.40 5.97 -23.58
CA LEU A 280 8.32 6.27 -25.00
C LEU A 280 7.69 5.11 -25.78
N ASN A 281 6.80 5.42 -26.73
CA ASN A 281 6.12 4.44 -27.56
C ASN A 281 7.12 3.53 -28.30
N GLU A 282 8.16 4.12 -28.88
CA GLU A 282 9.18 3.40 -29.67
C GLU A 282 9.90 2.35 -28.81
N CYS A 283 10.14 2.67 -27.52
CA CYS A 283 10.81 1.73 -26.60
C CYS A 283 9.90 0.53 -26.29
N LEU A 284 8.63 0.77 -25.98
CA LEU A 284 7.69 -0.30 -25.65
C LEU A 284 7.32 -1.18 -26.85
N MET A 285 7.27 -0.61 -28.05
CA MET A 285 7.03 -1.35 -29.28
C MET A 285 8.17 -2.31 -29.67
N GLN A 286 9.39 -2.10 -29.14
CA GLN A 286 10.53 -3.00 -29.34
C GLN A 286 10.56 -4.18 -28.36
N VAL A 287 9.72 -4.18 -27.34
CA VAL A 287 9.66 -5.23 -26.33
C VAL A 287 8.81 -6.40 -26.85
N GLU A 288 9.32 -7.61 -26.70
CA GLU A 288 8.61 -8.87 -27.03
C GLU A 288 7.70 -9.27 -25.85
N TRP A 289 6.55 -8.60 -25.70
CA TRP A 289 5.64 -8.82 -24.58
C TRP A 289 5.05 -10.23 -24.52
N ASP A 290 4.92 -10.90 -25.66
CA ASP A 290 4.51 -12.30 -25.76
C ASP A 290 5.46 -13.26 -25.03
N LYS A 291 6.73 -12.87 -24.84
CA LYS A 291 7.71 -13.62 -24.06
C LYS A 291 7.65 -13.34 -22.56
N ALA A 292 6.97 -12.29 -22.13
CA ALA A 292 6.80 -11.92 -20.73
C ALA A 292 5.72 -12.76 -20.03
N GLN A 293 5.76 -14.08 -20.18
CA GLN A 293 4.71 -15.02 -19.71
C GLN A 293 4.48 -15.01 -18.19
N GLN A 294 5.44 -14.53 -17.41
CA GLN A 294 5.31 -14.47 -15.95
C GLN A 294 4.67 -13.16 -15.47
N LEU A 295 4.55 -12.14 -16.34
CA LEU A 295 4.04 -10.84 -15.95
C LEU A 295 2.54 -10.91 -15.62
N GLN A 296 2.20 -10.56 -14.39
CA GLN A 296 0.85 -10.60 -13.84
C GLN A 296 0.33 -9.22 -13.45
N GLU A 297 1.22 -8.28 -13.16
CA GLU A 297 0.87 -6.95 -12.71
C GLU A 297 1.61 -5.90 -13.53
N LEU A 298 0.85 -4.97 -14.11
CA LEU A 298 1.35 -3.87 -14.91
C LEU A 298 0.67 -2.57 -14.50
N ASP A 299 1.46 -1.56 -14.17
CA ASP A 299 1.00 -0.21 -13.90
C ASP A 299 1.65 0.78 -14.87
N LEU A 300 0.83 1.41 -15.70
CA LEU A 300 1.22 2.42 -16.68
C LEU A 300 0.53 3.76 -16.41
N THR A 301 -0.08 3.93 -15.24
CA THR A 301 -0.87 5.11 -14.88
C THR A 301 -0.10 6.40 -15.12
N GLY A 302 -0.72 7.35 -15.82
CA GLY A 302 -0.18 8.70 -16.04
C GLY A 302 1.07 8.75 -16.92
N THR A 303 1.25 7.78 -17.82
CA THR A 303 2.27 7.80 -18.87
C THR A 303 1.69 8.29 -20.19
N ASP A 304 2.52 8.85 -21.07
CA ASP A 304 2.10 9.40 -22.36
C ASP A 304 2.23 8.36 -23.49
N LEU A 305 1.43 7.29 -23.39
CA LEU A 305 1.44 6.19 -24.37
C LEU A 305 0.27 6.30 -25.34
N SER A 306 0.57 6.07 -26.63
CA SER A 306 -0.43 6.08 -27.70
C SER A 306 -1.35 4.85 -27.64
N SER A 307 -2.54 4.99 -28.24
CA SER A 307 -3.50 3.89 -28.35
C SER A 307 -2.95 2.67 -29.10
N GLU A 308 -2.08 2.89 -30.08
CA GLU A 308 -1.41 1.83 -30.82
C GLU A 308 -0.43 1.05 -29.92
N CYS A 309 0.40 1.76 -29.19
CA CYS A 309 1.35 1.16 -28.23
C CYS A 309 0.61 0.38 -27.14
N LEU A 310 -0.40 0.96 -26.51
CA LEU A 310 -1.21 0.30 -25.49
C LEU A 310 -1.90 -0.96 -26.03
N SER A 311 -2.46 -0.88 -27.25
CA SER A 311 -3.08 -2.04 -27.91
C SER A 311 -2.06 -3.15 -28.16
N TYR A 312 -0.85 -2.81 -28.60
CA TYR A 312 0.24 -3.78 -28.79
C TYR A 312 0.63 -4.45 -27.46
N VAL A 313 0.90 -3.67 -26.40
CA VAL A 313 1.29 -4.19 -25.09
C VAL A 313 0.22 -5.14 -24.53
N LEU A 314 -1.03 -4.67 -24.46
CA LEU A 314 -2.11 -5.42 -23.80
C LEU A 314 -2.56 -6.64 -24.60
N SER A 315 -2.45 -6.63 -25.93
CA SER A 315 -2.78 -7.79 -26.76
C SER A 315 -1.79 -8.94 -26.63
N ASN A 316 -0.54 -8.64 -26.24
CA ASN A 316 0.52 -9.65 -26.13
C ASN A 316 0.70 -10.18 -24.70
N LEU A 317 0.12 -9.54 -23.67
CA LEU A 317 0.20 -9.99 -22.28
C LEU A 317 -0.95 -10.95 -21.93
N GLN A 318 -0.65 -12.26 -21.90
CA GLN A 318 -1.67 -13.30 -21.72
C GLN A 318 -1.96 -13.67 -20.25
N ASN A 319 -1.08 -13.32 -19.31
CA ASN A 319 -1.20 -13.73 -17.92
C ASN A 319 -1.44 -12.57 -16.95
N LEU A 320 -1.90 -11.43 -17.48
CA LEU A 320 -2.15 -10.24 -16.70
C LEU A 320 -3.33 -10.45 -15.74
N ARG A 321 -3.10 -10.14 -14.47
CA ARG A 321 -4.09 -10.24 -13.38
C ARG A 321 -4.45 -8.88 -12.79
N TYR A 322 -3.52 -7.93 -12.83
CA TYR A 322 -3.68 -6.60 -12.27
C TYR A 322 -3.21 -5.57 -13.31
N LEU A 323 -4.12 -4.71 -13.72
CA LEU A 323 -3.85 -3.64 -14.68
C LEU A 323 -4.25 -2.31 -14.09
N SER A 324 -3.28 -1.39 -13.98
CA SER A 324 -3.50 0.03 -13.74
C SER A 324 -3.18 0.79 -15.01
N ALA A 325 -4.20 1.41 -15.60
CA ALA A 325 -4.14 2.16 -16.84
C ALA A 325 -4.92 3.47 -16.73
N GLY A 326 -4.91 4.07 -15.54
CA GLY A 326 -5.54 5.36 -15.28
C GLY A 326 -4.72 6.52 -15.82
N GLN A 327 -5.36 7.67 -16.02
CA GLN A 327 -4.70 8.90 -16.47
C GLN A 327 -3.89 8.71 -17.76
N LEU A 328 -4.40 7.91 -18.69
CA LEU A 328 -3.78 7.65 -20.01
C LEU A 328 -4.66 8.22 -21.11
N ASP A 329 -4.22 9.27 -21.76
CA ASP A 329 -4.96 9.87 -22.89
C ASP A 329 -5.11 8.89 -24.06
N GLY A 330 -4.15 8.00 -24.24
CA GLY A 330 -4.19 6.95 -25.26
C GLY A 330 -5.13 5.78 -24.95
N PHE A 331 -5.63 5.64 -23.71
CA PHE A 331 -6.50 4.53 -23.34
C PHE A 331 -7.96 4.82 -23.70
N ASN A 332 -8.42 4.24 -24.79
CA ASN A 332 -9.74 4.49 -25.37
C ASN A 332 -10.47 3.20 -25.74
N ASP A 333 -11.65 3.31 -26.34
CA ASP A 333 -12.50 2.19 -26.75
C ASP A 333 -11.80 1.19 -27.69
N SER A 334 -10.89 1.67 -28.55
CA SER A 334 -10.18 0.77 -29.47
C SER A 334 -9.15 -0.10 -28.73
N VAL A 335 -8.47 0.47 -27.73
CA VAL A 335 -7.53 -0.26 -26.86
C VAL A 335 -8.28 -1.32 -26.05
N MET A 336 -9.39 -0.94 -25.42
CA MET A 336 -10.19 -1.88 -24.63
C MET A 336 -10.76 -3.01 -25.51
N ARG A 337 -11.23 -2.71 -26.72
CA ARG A 337 -11.71 -3.70 -27.69
C ARG A 337 -10.59 -4.66 -28.09
N ASN A 338 -9.42 -4.14 -28.44
CA ASN A 338 -8.26 -4.97 -28.79
C ASN A 338 -7.84 -5.87 -27.63
N PHE A 339 -7.85 -5.35 -26.41
CA PHE A 339 -7.55 -6.14 -25.21
C PHE A 339 -8.60 -7.26 -25.00
N MET A 340 -9.89 -6.99 -25.24
CA MET A 340 -10.95 -7.98 -25.13
C MET A 340 -10.88 -9.08 -26.19
N GLU A 341 -10.41 -8.77 -27.40
CA GLU A 341 -10.41 -9.66 -28.55
C GLU A 341 -9.09 -10.46 -28.68
N LYS A 342 -7.98 -9.81 -28.45
CA LYS A 342 -6.63 -10.38 -28.69
C LYS A 342 -5.85 -10.66 -27.40
N GLY A 343 -6.13 -9.90 -26.32
CA GLY A 343 -5.55 -10.13 -25.01
C GLY A 343 -6.27 -11.22 -24.22
N ASN A 344 -5.96 -11.34 -22.93
CA ASN A 344 -6.61 -12.30 -22.03
C ASN A 344 -7.22 -11.64 -20.79
N PRO A 345 -8.28 -10.85 -20.93
CA PRO A 345 -8.94 -10.20 -19.80
C PRO A 345 -9.63 -11.18 -18.83
N ARG A 346 -9.80 -12.46 -19.22
CA ARG A 346 -10.39 -13.50 -18.35
C ARG A 346 -9.54 -13.79 -17.10
N GLY A 347 -8.24 -13.53 -17.15
CA GLY A 347 -7.34 -13.66 -16.02
C GLY A 347 -7.36 -12.48 -15.06
N LEU A 348 -7.96 -11.35 -15.46
CA LEU A 348 -7.87 -10.10 -14.75
C LEU A 348 -8.65 -10.15 -13.43
N VAL A 349 -7.99 -9.79 -12.33
CA VAL A 349 -8.52 -9.75 -10.97
C VAL A 349 -8.81 -8.32 -10.52
N ALA A 350 -8.01 -7.35 -10.99
CA ALA A 350 -8.23 -5.94 -10.70
C ALA A 350 -7.94 -5.06 -11.93
N LEU A 351 -8.76 -4.03 -12.07
CA LEU A 351 -8.68 -3.03 -13.12
C LEU A 351 -8.79 -1.63 -12.51
N ASP A 352 -7.82 -0.80 -12.81
CA ASP A 352 -7.81 0.62 -12.47
C ASP A 352 -7.80 1.46 -13.75
N LEU A 353 -8.85 2.26 -13.92
CA LEU A 353 -9.04 3.22 -15.00
C LEU A 353 -9.32 4.63 -14.44
N ASP A 354 -8.68 4.98 -13.32
CA ASP A 354 -8.84 6.33 -12.73
C ASP A 354 -8.56 7.41 -13.77
N ARG A 355 -9.48 8.37 -13.92
CA ARG A 355 -9.35 9.49 -14.89
C ARG A 355 -9.09 9.06 -16.35
N SER A 356 -9.69 7.97 -16.79
CA SER A 356 -9.62 7.54 -18.20
C SER A 356 -10.77 8.17 -18.99
N ASP A 357 -10.61 9.42 -19.42
CA ASP A 357 -11.68 10.23 -20.01
C ASP A 357 -12.04 9.81 -21.43
N ASN A 358 -11.17 9.08 -22.13
CA ASN A 358 -11.33 8.70 -23.54
C ASN A 358 -12.00 7.32 -23.75
N ILE A 359 -12.45 6.65 -22.66
CA ILE A 359 -13.19 5.40 -22.74
C ILE A 359 -14.69 5.66 -22.55
N SER A 360 -15.52 5.16 -23.46
CA SER A 360 -16.96 5.37 -23.40
C SER A 360 -17.62 4.51 -22.31
N GLU A 361 -18.74 5.02 -21.78
CA GLU A 361 -19.60 4.29 -20.84
C GLU A 361 -20.05 2.93 -21.40
N GLU A 362 -20.39 2.88 -22.69
CA GLU A 362 -20.81 1.65 -23.37
C GLU A 362 -19.68 0.61 -23.39
N MET A 363 -18.44 1.03 -23.61
CA MET A 363 -17.30 0.11 -23.62
C MET A 363 -17.00 -0.43 -22.22
N ILE A 364 -17.08 0.41 -21.19
CA ILE A 364 -16.97 0.00 -19.78
C ILE A 364 -18.06 -1.03 -19.45
N TYR A 365 -19.32 -0.76 -19.84
CA TYR A 365 -20.41 -1.69 -19.64
C TYR A 365 -20.17 -3.05 -20.32
N ARG A 366 -19.74 -3.04 -21.59
CA ARG A 366 -19.41 -4.25 -22.35
C ARG A 366 -18.31 -5.07 -21.70
N PHE A 367 -17.26 -4.40 -21.24
CA PHE A 367 -16.13 -5.05 -20.58
C PHE A 367 -16.58 -5.70 -19.26
N ILE A 368 -17.25 -4.94 -18.39
CA ILE A 368 -17.66 -5.43 -17.07
C ILE A 368 -18.73 -6.51 -17.18
N SER A 369 -19.71 -6.37 -18.08
CA SER A 369 -20.73 -7.40 -18.30
C SER A 369 -20.11 -8.75 -18.69
N ARG A 370 -18.99 -8.74 -19.42
CA ARG A 370 -18.33 -9.95 -19.89
C ARG A 370 -17.29 -10.51 -18.92
N PHE A 371 -16.57 -9.64 -18.19
CA PHE A 371 -15.41 -10.01 -17.38
C PHE A 371 -15.50 -9.55 -15.92
N GLY A 372 -16.55 -8.87 -15.51
CA GLY A 372 -16.69 -8.30 -14.16
C GLY A 372 -16.79 -9.34 -13.04
N GLN A 373 -17.35 -10.52 -13.32
CA GLN A 373 -17.59 -11.55 -12.29
C GLN A 373 -16.32 -12.03 -11.57
N GLN A 374 -15.17 -11.95 -12.24
CA GLN A 374 -13.88 -12.33 -11.65
C GLN A 374 -13.17 -11.19 -10.95
N LEU A 375 -13.59 -9.93 -11.16
CA LEU A 375 -12.95 -8.76 -10.60
C LEU A 375 -13.15 -8.71 -9.09
N ARG A 376 -12.04 -8.50 -8.39
CA ARG A 376 -11.98 -8.23 -6.96
C ARG A 376 -11.64 -6.76 -6.65
N GLY A 377 -11.05 -6.06 -7.60
CA GLY A 377 -10.77 -4.63 -7.54
C GLY A 377 -11.22 -3.92 -8.80
N LEU A 378 -11.98 -2.83 -8.64
CA LEU A 378 -12.42 -1.99 -9.74
C LEU A 378 -12.34 -0.52 -9.32
N ILE A 379 -11.62 0.28 -10.11
CA ILE A 379 -11.47 1.71 -9.92
C ILE A 379 -11.92 2.40 -11.20
N LEU A 380 -12.96 3.18 -11.10
CA LEU A 380 -13.55 3.99 -12.17
C LEU A 380 -13.80 5.42 -11.69
N SER A 381 -12.94 5.93 -10.81
CA SER A 381 -13.03 7.31 -10.33
C SER A 381 -12.55 8.29 -11.40
N GLY A 382 -13.07 9.51 -11.37
CA GLY A 382 -12.65 10.60 -12.24
C GLY A 382 -13.07 10.49 -13.70
N ILE A 383 -13.95 9.59 -14.08
CA ILE A 383 -14.50 9.46 -15.42
C ILE A 383 -15.82 10.26 -15.50
N PRO A 384 -15.86 11.39 -16.21
CA PRO A 384 -16.93 12.38 -16.04
C PRO A 384 -18.28 11.97 -16.61
N HIS A 385 -18.31 11.02 -17.54
CA HIS A 385 -19.53 10.63 -18.28
C HIS A 385 -20.18 9.32 -17.79
N ILE A 386 -19.66 8.70 -16.73
CA ILE A 386 -20.30 7.51 -16.13
C ILE A 386 -21.58 7.92 -15.41
N THR A 387 -22.70 7.28 -15.78
CA THR A 387 -24.03 7.56 -15.24
C THR A 387 -24.45 6.60 -14.13
N ASP A 388 -25.48 6.97 -13.36
CA ASP A 388 -26.11 6.07 -12.38
C ASP A 388 -26.63 4.78 -13.01
N GLN A 389 -27.08 4.88 -14.24
CA GLN A 389 -27.66 3.75 -14.95
C GLN A 389 -26.63 2.65 -15.19
N ILE A 390 -25.40 3.01 -15.54
CA ILE A 390 -24.36 2.01 -15.74
C ILE A 390 -24.00 1.35 -14.40
N TRP A 391 -23.82 2.15 -13.32
CA TRP A 391 -23.48 1.61 -12.02
C TRP A 391 -24.48 0.56 -11.56
N THR A 392 -25.77 0.84 -11.70
CA THR A 392 -26.82 -0.11 -11.33
C THR A 392 -26.86 -1.35 -12.23
N SER A 393 -26.51 -1.19 -13.50
CA SER A 393 -26.49 -2.30 -14.47
C SER A 393 -25.29 -3.24 -14.27
N ILE A 394 -24.14 -2.75 -13.82
CA ILE A 394 -22.92 -3.56 -13.63
C ILE A 394 -22.82 -4.21 -12.25
N MET A 395 -23.46 -3.65 -11.21
CA MET A 395 -23.37 -4.17 -9.84
C MET A 395 -23.72 -5.66 -9.71
N PRO A 396 -24.74 -6.20 -10.37
CA PRO A 396 -25.04 -7.64 -10.28
C PRO A 396 -23.92 -8.56 -10.75
N VAL A 397 -23.05 -8.06 -11.62
CA VAL A 397 -21.89 -8.82 -12.13
C VAL A 397 -20.71 -8.75 -11.16
N LEU A 398 -20.62 -7.70 -10.35
CA LEU A 398 -19.50 -7.41 -9.44
C LEU A 398 -19.60 -8.10 -8.07
N SER A 399 -20.24 -9.25 -7.98
CA SER A 399 -20.58 -9.93 -6.72
C SER A 399 -19.35 -10.35 -5.86
N ARG A 400 -18.18 -10.48 -6.47
CA ARG A 400 -16.92 -10.85 -5.78
C ARG A 400 -15.99 -9.66 -5.54
N THR A 401 -16.45 -8.45 -5.83
CA THR A 401 -15.63 -7.25 -5.69
C THR A 401 -15.37 -6.97 -4.22
N LYS A 402 -14.10 -6.75 -3.89
CA LYS A 402 -13.61 -6.40 -2.55
C LYS A 402 -13.27 -4.92 -2.44
N ILE A 403 -12.78 -4.33 -3.53
CA ILE A 403 -12.38 -2.92 -3.61
C ILE A 403 -13.15 -2.29 -4.75
N LEU A 404 -13.94 -1.27 -4.44
CA LEU A 404 -14.69 -0.49 -5.42
C LEU A 404 -14.47 1.00 -5.16
N VAL A 405 -13.97 1.70 -6.18
CA VAL A 405 -13.73 3.15 -6.13
C VAL A 405 -14.52 3.82 -7.25
N MET A 406 -15.34 4.80 -6.88
CA MET A 406 -16.33 5.44 -7.75
C MET A 406 -16.34 6.96 -7.50
N GLY A 407 -16.79 7.70 -8.49
CA GLY A 407 -16.99 9.14 -8.37
C GLY A 407 -15.81 9.97 -8.83
N MET A 408 -15.48 11.02 -8.11
CA MET A 408 -14.38 11.93 -8.47
C MET A 408 -13.02 11.32 -8.18
N ALA A 409 -12.02 11.68 -8.97
CA ALA A 409 -10.63 11.37 -8.64
C ALA A 409 -10.13 12.27 -7.50
N GLU A 410 -9.16 11.78 -6.74
CA GLU A 410 -8.49 12.57 -5.70
C GLU A 410 -7.73 13.74 -6.34
N GLY A 411 -7.89 14.94 -5.80
CA GLY A 411 -7.26 16.16 -6.33
C GLY A 411 -7.83 16.66 -7.66
N CYS A 412 -8.93 16.10 -8.17
CA CYS A 412 -9.57 16.56 -9.39
C CYS A 412 -10.49 17.74 -9.09
N CYS A 413 -10.28 18.87 -9.77
CA CYS A 413 -11.15 20.05 -9.71
C CYS A 413 -12.37 19.95 -10.66
N GLN A 414 -12.43 18.93 -11.52
CA GLN A 414 -13.55 18.75 -12.43
C GLN A 414 -14.77 18.25 -11.67
N LYS A 415 -15.83 19.04 -11.70
CA LYS A 415 -17.12 18.65 -11.13
C LYS A 415 -17.80 17.66 -12.06
N ILE A 416 -18.07 16.47 -11.55
CA ILE A 416 -18.96 15.53 -12.22
C ILE A 416 -20.36 16.14 -12.18
N GLN A 417 -20.90 16.53 -13.33
CA GLN A 417 -22.18 17.25 -13.43
C GLN A 417 -23.41 16.36 -13.18
N GLN A 418 -23.20 15.06 -13.13
CA GLN A 418 -24.30 14.11 -13.02
C GLN A 418 -24.76 13.95 -11.57
N LYS A 419 -26.05 14.09 -11.38
CA LYS A 419 -26.70 13.92 -10.08
C LYS A 419 -26.88 12.42 -9.82
N ILE A 420 -26.29 11.96 -8.72
CA ILE A 420 -26.34 10.55 -8.33
C ILE A 420 -27.26 10.36 -7.13
N LEU A 421 -28.17 9.42 -7.23
CA LEU A 421 -29.02 8.98 -6.13
C LEU A 421 -28.25 7.98 -5.26
N VAL A 422 -27.55 8.49 -4.25
CA VAL A 422 -26.67 7.69 -3.38
C VAL A 422 -27.40 6.54 -2.70
N ASP A 423 -28.63 6.76 -2.27
CA ASP A 423 -29.44 5.73 -1.59
C ASP A 423 -29.67 4.51 -2.47
N TYR A 424 -30.00 4.75 -3.72
CA TYR A 424 -30.25 3.68 -4.67
C TYR A 424 -28.96 2.92 -5.00
N LEU A 425 -27.87 3.66 -5.17
CA LEU A 425 -26.55 3.09 -5.42
C LEU A 425 -26.05 2.26 -4.24
N MET A 426 -26.18 2.77 -3.01
CA MET A 426 -25.78 2.04 -1.80
C MET A 426 -26.60 0.77 -1.58
N ASP A 427 -27.92 0.80 -1.83
CA ASP A 427 -28.74 -0.40 -1.72
C ASP A 427 -28.37 -1.42 -2.80
N CYS A 428 -28.07 -0.97 -4.00
CA CYS A 428 -27.58 -1.80 -5.09
C CYS A 428 -26.24 -2.47 -4.75
N ILE A 429 -25.26 -1.72 -4.21
CA ILE A 429 -23.97 -2.25 -3.74
C ILE A 429 -24.20 -3.25 -2.60
N ALA A 430 -24.98 -2.88 -1.60
CA ALA A 430 -25.26 -3.74 -0.46
C ALA A 430 -25.92 -5.06 -0.85
N THR A 431 -26.73 -5.05 -1.90
CA THR A 431 -27.43 -6.25 -2.38
C THR A 431 -26.54 -7.14 -3.24
N ASN A 432 -25.67 -6.55 -4.06
CA ASN A 432 -24.94 -7.29 -5.08
C ASN A 432 -23.47 -7.56 -4.72
N CYS A 433 -22.86 -6.76 -3.83
CA CYS A 433 -21.42 -6.84 -3.50
C CYS A 433 -21.17 -7.19 -2.02
N PRO A 434 -21.57 -8.37 -1.52
CA PRO A 434 -21.47 -8.71 -0.10
C PRO A 434 -20.03 -8.90 0.40
N GLU A 435 -19.08 -9.16 -0.50
CA GLU A 435 -17.66 -9.37 -0.17
C GLU A 435 -16.86 -8.06 -0.08
N ILE A 436 -17.49 -6.90 -0.22
CA ILE A 436 -16.77 -5.62 -0.26
C ILE A 436 -16.06 -5.34 1.06
N GLU A 437 -14.76 -5.07 0.96
CA GLU A 437 -13.88 -4.73 2.08
C GLU A 437 -13.56 -3.23 2.11
N ARG A 438 -13.50 -2.60 0.93
CA ARG A 438 -13.24 -1.18 0.77
C ARG A 438 -14.17 -0.58 -0.28
N LEU A 439 -14.90 0.46 0.10
CA LEU A 439 -15.79 1.21 -0.76
C LEU A 439 -15.41 2.69 -0.69
N GLU A 440 -15.19 3.30 -1.85
CA GLU A 440 -14.96 4.73 -1.97
C GLU A 440 -16.03 5.34 -2.87
N LEU A 441 -16.79 6.24 -2.29
CA LEU A 441 -17.84 7.00 -2.95
C LEU A 441 -17.46 8.48 -2.90
N ARG A 442 -16.77 8.93 -3.94
CA ARG A 442 -16.19 10.27 -4.02
C ARG A 442 -17.00 11.15 -4.94
N TRP A 443 -18.07 11.76 -4.46
CA TRP A 443 -18.83 12.76 -5.18
C TRP A 443 -18.81 14.09 -4.45
N ASP A 444 -18.90 15.19 -5.21
CA ASP A 444 -19.11 16.51 -4.65
C ASP A 444 -20.40 16.49 -3.82
N PRO A 445 -20.37 16.92 -2.53
CA PRO A 445 -21.54 16.96 -1.67
C PRO A 445 -22.73 17.70 -2.28
N ASP A 446 -22.49 18.71 -3.13
CA ASP A 446 -23.53 19.49 -3.79
C ASP A 446 -24.24 18.73 -4.92
N THR A 447 -23.61 17.70 -5.46
CA THR A 447 -24.17 16.85 -6.54
C THR A 447 -24.86 15.59 -6.00
N LEU A 448 -24.57 15.22 -4.75
CA LEU A 448 -25.22 14.08 -4.09
C LEU A 448 -26.64 14.43 -3.70
N ARG A 449 -27.57 13.63 -4.16
CA ARG A 449 -28.96 13.69 -3.72
C ARG A 449 -29.22 12.60 -2.71
N TYR A 450 -29.54 13.01 -1.50
CA TYR A 450 -30.00 12.14 -0.43
C TYR A 450 -31.51 12.24 -0.36
N SER A 451 -32.19 11.10 -0.31
CA SER A 451 -33.59 11.05 0.07
C SER A 451 -33.69 10.95 1.60
N ASP A 452 -34.90 11.16 2.12
CA ASP A 452 -35.21 10.89 3.53
C ASP A 452 -34.97 9.43 3.95
N LYS A 453 -34.65 8.57 2.98
CA LYS A 453 -34.37 7.14 3.17
C LYS A 453 -32.88 6.81 3.30
N SER A 454 -32.00 7.79 3.20
CA SER A 454 -30.52 7.61 3.19
C SER A 454 -30.03 6.78 4.37
N GLN A 455 -30.61 6.94 5.55
CA GLN A 455 -30.24 6.16 6.72
C GLN A 455 -30.52 4.67 6.54
N LYS A 456 -31.61 4.30 5.85
CA LYS A 456 -31.92 2.88 5.55
C LYS A 456 -30.92 2.27 4.58
N ALA A 457 -30.47 3.02 3.60
CA ALA A 457 -29.47 2.55 2.62
C ALA A 457 -28.11 2.34 3.28
N VAL A 458 -27.71 3.25 4.17
CA VAL A 458 -26.48 3.09 4.99
C VAL A 458 -26.60 1.86 5.89
N ASP A 459 -27.73 1.67 6.54
CA ASP A 459 -27.99 0.48 7.38
C ASP A 459 -27.98 -0.82 6.54
N ALA A 460 -28.51 -0.80 5.34
CA ALA A 460 -28.45 -1.95 4.44
C ALA A 460 -27.00 -2.33 4.08
N LEU A 461 -26.17 -1.34 3.74
CA LEU A 461 -24.74 -1.55 3.50
C LEU A 461 -24.06 -2.13 4.75
N ARG A 462 -24.33 -1.56 5.92
CA ARG A 462 -23.78 -2.01 7.20
C ARG A 462 -24.19 -3.45 7.55
N VAL A 463 -25.42 -3.83 7.27
CA VAL A 463 -25.95 -5.16 7.61
C VAL A 463 -25.50 -6.23 6.61
N LYS A 464 -25.51 -5.92 5.32
CA LYS A 464 -25.22 -6.88 4.25
C LYS A 464 -23.71 -7.03 3.96
N CYS A 465 -22.94 -5.92 4.04
CA CYS A 465 -21.49 -5.92 3.76
C CYS A 465 -20.68 -6.09 5.04
N LEU A 466 -20.69 -7.29 5.60
CA LEU A 466 -20.04 -7.59 6.89
C LEU A 466 -18.51 -7.49 6.86
N GLN A 467 -17.91 -7.57 5.66
CA GLN A 467 -16.46 -7.51 5.47
C GLN A 467 -15.96 -6.08 5.28
N LEU A 468 -16.84 -5.08 5.19
CA LEU A 468 -16.47 -3.69 4.95
C LEU A 468 -15.59 -3.16 6.10
N ARG A 469 -14.35 -2.80 5.75
CA ARG A 469 -13.34 -2.28 6.68
C ARG A 469 -13.06 -0.80 6.49
N CYS A 470 -13.21 -0.31 5.26
CA CYS A 470 -12.93 1.08 4.92
C CYS A 470 -14.06 1.63 4.05
N LEU A 471 -14.65 2.72 4.49
CA LEU A 471 -15.61 3.50 3.72
C LEU A 471 -15.06 4.93 3.56
N VAL A 472 -14.90 5.37 2.32
CA VAL A 472 -14.44 6.74 2.00
C VAL A 472 -15.59 7.49 1.36
N LEU A 473 -15.86 8.67 1.90
CA LEU A 473 -16.91 9.58 1.46
C LEU A 473 -16.32 10.99 1.32
N SER A 474 -16.91 11.82 0.49
CA SER A 474 -16.58 13.24 0.46
C SER A 474 -17.00 13.91 1.79
N ASP A 475 -16.23 14.92 2.21
CA ASP A 475 -16.53 15.68 3.44
C ASP A 475 -17.87 16.42 3.31
N GLY A 476 -18.62 16.51 4.43
CA GLY A 476 -19.92 17.16 4.50
C GLY A 476 -20.85 16.58 5.56
N GLN A 477 -22.06 17.12 5.64
CA GLN A 477 -23.06 16.67 6.64
C GLN A 477 -23.37 15.17 6.56
N TYR A 478 -23.35 14.61 5.37
CA TYR A 478 -23.58 13.19 5.16
C TYR A 478 -22.47 12.33 5.74
N TYR A 479 -21.22 12.75 5.58
CA TYR A 479 -20.07 12.07 6.15
C TYR A 479 -20.20 11.89 7.66
N GLU A 480 -20.55 12.93 8.39
CA GLU A 480 -20.70 12.88 9.84
C GLU A 480 -21.84 11.94 10.27
N SER A 481 -22.96 11.97 9.55
CA SER A 481 -24.09 11.06 9.81
C SER A 481 -23.72 9.60 9.58
N VAL A 482 -23.02 9.30 8.48
CA VAL A 482 -22.58 7.95 8.15
C VAL A 482 -21.52 7.47 9.12
N LYS A 483 -20.54 8.32 9.46
CA LYS A 483 -19.49 8.01 10.42
C LYS A 483 -20.07 7.60 11.77
N ALA A 484 -21.02 8.35 12.30
CA ALA A 484 -21.69 8.03 13.55
C ALA A 484 -22.41 6.67 13.53
N ASN A 485 -22.89 6.23 12.36
CA ASN A 485 -23.55 4.94 12.19
C ASN A 485 -22.59 3.76 12.05
N PHE A 486 -21.42 3.96 11.43
CA PHE A 486 -20.46 2.90 11.15
C PHE A 486 -19.40 2.73 12.25
N GLU A 487 -18.95 3.80 12.89
CA GLU A 487 -17.95 3.77 13.95
C GLU A 487 -18.57 3.36 15.30
N ARG A 488 -19.11 2.16 15.37
CA ARG A 488 -19.62 1.56 16.61
C ARG A 488 -18.60 0.56 17.15
N ALA A 489 -18.63 0.34 18.46
CA ALA A 489 -17.71 -0.57 19.15
C ALA A 489 -17.71 -2.01 18.61
N ASP A 490 -18.81 -2.45 18.00
CA ASP A 490 -18.99 -3.80 17.42
C ASP A 490 -18.55 -3.90 15.95
N ARG A 491 -18.03 -2.80 15.35
CA ARG A 491 -17.67 -2.74 13.93
C ARG A 491 -16.21 -2.36 13.71
N ARG A 492 -15.62 -2.99 12.70
CA ARG A 492 -14.22 -2.71 12.28
C ARG A 492 -14.13 -1.68 11.15
N THR A 493 -15.26 -1.19 10.67
CA THR A 493 -15.28 -0.24 9.55
C THR A 493 -14.81 1.12 10.00
N VAL A 494 -13.80 1.66 9.31
CA VAL A 494 -13.30 3.02 9.49
C VAL A 494 -13.87 3.89 8.37
N VAL A 495 -14.47 5.02 8.74
CA VAL A 495 -14.99 6.00 7.77
C VAL A 495 -14.02 7.16 7.64
N ARG A 496 -13.68 7.56 6.41
CA ARG A 496 -12.68 8.59 6.09
C ARG A 496 -13.19 9.56 5.03
N THR A 497 -12.66 10.78 5.00
CA THR A 497 -12.97 11.80 3.99
C THR A 497 -12.00 11.80 2.82
N GLY A 498 -10.81 11.30 3.03
CA GLY A 498 -9.79 11.21 1.98
C GLY A 498 -9.00 9.93 2.10
N THR A 499 -8.35 9.54 1.05
CA THR A 499 -7.44 8.40 1.06
C THR A 499 -6.08 8.83 0.58
N ASN A 500 -5.09 8.68 1.43
CA ASN A 500 -3.70 8.61 1.00
C ASN A 500 -3.39 7.22 0.40
N CYS A 501 -4.41 6.44 0.15
CA CYS A 501 -4.31 5.14 -0.48
C CYS A 501 -4.65 5.30 -1.94
N ARG A 502 -3.67 5.59 -2.75
CA ARG A 502 -3.74 5.19 -4.14
C ARG A 502 -3.87 3.68 -4.13
N VAL A 503 -4.87 3.17 -4.83
CA VAL A 503 -5.05 1.73 -5.02
C VAL A 503 -4.10 1.21 -6.10
N THR A 504 -3.05 1.91 -6.43
CA THR A 504 -1.84 1.33 -7.00
C THR A 504 -1.26 0.40 -5.93
N ASN A 505 -2.04 -0.56 -5.57
CA ASN A 505 -1.58 -1.64 -4.77
C ASN A 505 -0.84 -2.54 -5.74
N SER A 506 0.43 -2.39 -5.78
CA SER A 506 1.31 -3.48 -6.09
C SER A 506 0.94 -4.59 -5.09
N TYR A 507 0.04 -5.47 -5.49
CA TYR A 507 -0.38 -6.61 -4.67
C TYR A 507 0.83 -7.44 -4.28
N LEU A 508 1.82 -7.56 -5.16
CA LEU A 508 3.08 -8.24 -4.86
C LEU A 508 3.90 -7.52 -3.78
N LEU A 509 3.96 -6.19 -3.79
CA LEU A 509 4.65 -5.45 -2.72
C LEU A 509 3.89 -5.57 -1.39
N THR A 510 2.56 -5.57 -1.43
CA THR A 510 1.70 -5.71 -0.25
C THR A 510 1.72 -7.14 0.26
N ASP A 511 1.51 -8.13 -0.60
CA ASP A 511 1.53 -9.55 -0.24
C ASP A 511 2.88 -9.98 0.33
N TYR A 512 3.97 -9.50 -0.25
CA TYR A 512 5.32 -9.80 0.25
C TYR A 512 5.56 -9.19 1.63
N ARG A 513 5.06 -8.00 1.86
CA ARG A 513 5.11 -7.35 3.17
C ARG A 513 4.26 -8.08 4.20
N GLU A 514 3.04 -8.49 3.85
CA GLU A 514 2.14 -9.26 4.72
C GLU A 514 2.66 -10.67 5.02
N LEU A 515 3.20 -11.38 4.03
CA LEU A 515 3.79 -12.70 4.20
C LEU A 515 5.00 -12.69 5.14
N MET A 516 5.80 -11.63 5.11
CA MET A 516 6.96 -11.50 5.99
C MET A 516 6.59 -11.21 7.44
N PHE A 517 5.43 -10.59 7.70
CA PHE A 517 4.97 -10.27 9.06
C PHE A 517 4.10 -11.38 9.67
N ASN A 518 3.50 -12.23 8.86
CA ASN A 518 2.61 -13.32 9.31
C ASN A 518 3.30 -14.68 9.42
N SER A 519 4.54 -14.80 8.97
CA SER A 519 5.38 -16.00 9.15
C SER A 519 6.30 -15.82 10.35
#